data_3842720cfec809d5bee0f092b1ee922b
#
_entry.id   3842720cfec809d5bee0f092b1ee922b
#
_cell.length_a   1.000
_cell.length_b   1.000
_cell.length_c   1.000
_cell.angle_alpha   90.00
_cell.angle_beta   90.00
_cell.angle_gamma   90.00
#
_symmetry.space_group_name_H-M   'P 1'
#
loop_
_entity.id
_entity.type
_entity.pdbx_description
1 polymer ?
#
loop_
_entity_poly.entity_id
_entity_poly.type
_entity_poly.pdbx_seq_one_letter_code
_entity_poly.pdbx_strand_id
1 'polypeptide(L)'
;IPYPLYVRHKIRRYGFHGTSHRYVAFRYRILTGKSYEDTNIITVHLGNGCSACAIQKGESVNTSMGLTPLEGLVMGTRGGNIDPSVLEFLHHKEGMSFQEIDALLNKQSGLLGVSGLTNDMRELLEEERVHQDRRARLAVEIFCLRVKHYLGTYLAQMNGAEAIVFTGGIGENSPEIRARVCKDMDFLGIAIDPARNQA
;
A
#
# COMPACT_ATOMS: atom_id res chain seq x y z
N ILE A 1 8.34 19.79 4.13
CA ILE A 1 8.91 20.48 5.31
C ILE A 1 9.95 21.50 4.89
N PRO A 2 10.28 22.53 5.71
CA PRO A 2 11.34 23.48 5.40
C PRO A 2 12.69 22.79 5.16
N TYR A 3 13.40 23.23 4.11
CA TYR A 3 14.67 22.62 3.71
C TYR A 3 15.73 22.54 4.83
N PRO A 4 15.86 23.56 5.74
CA PRO A 4 16.81 23.45 6.86
C PRO A 4 16.52 22.29 7.81
N LEU A 5 15.24 21.90 7.99
CA LEU A 5 14.88 20.74 8.82
C LEU A 5 15.28 19.42 8.13
N TYR A 6 15.08 19.32 6.81
CA TYR A 6 15.57 18.19 6.03
C TYR A 6 17.10 18.05 6.18
N VAL A 7 17.85 19.13 6.02
CA VAL A 7 19.32 19.08 6.12
C VAL A 7 19.76 18.69 7.52
N ARG A 8 19.17 19.32 8.56
CA ARG A 8 19.55 19.12 9.97
C ARG A 8 19.23 17.72 10.47
N HIS A 9 18.03 17.24 10.19
CA HIS A 9 17.49 16.01 10.79
C HIS A 9 17.44 14.83 9.83
N LYS A 10 17.85 15.03 8.56
CA LYS A 10 17.80 14.00 7.51
C LYS A 10 16.39 13.41 7.32
N ILE A 11 15.35 14.27 7.46
CA ILE A 11 13.96 13.87 7.26
C ILE A 11 13.73 13.62 5.77
N ARG A 12 13.65 12.36 5.37
CA ARG A 12 13.57 11.90 3.99
C ARG A 12 12.52 10.81 3.86
N ARG A 13 12.08 10.56 2.62
CA ARG A 13 11.38 9.33 2.27
C ARG A 13 12.41 8.21 2.12
N TYR A 14 12.56 7.40 3.17
CA TYR A 14 13.50 6.27 3.15
C TYR A 14 12.90 5.05 2.45
N GLY A 15 11.60 4.81 2.61
CA GLY A 15 10.94 3.61 2.13
C GLY A 15 11.28 2.38 2.97
N PHE A 16 10.45 1.35 2.82
CA PHE A 16 10.62 0.06 3.53
C PHE A 16 10.22 -1.07 2.58
N HIS A 17 10.37 -2.33 3.02
CA HIS A 17 10.23 -3.52 2.20
C HIS A 17 11.21 -3.56 1.01
N GLY A 18 12.32 -2.84 1.09
CA GLY A 18 13.28 -2.71 -0.02
C GLY A 18 13.80 -4.05 -0.52
N THR A 19 14.07 -5.01 0.37
CA THR A 19 14.47 -6.37 -0.01
C THR A 19 13.39 -7.06 -0.85
N SER A 20 12.11 -6.93 -0.47
CA SER A 20 10.99 -7.49 -1.22
C SER A 20 10.85 -6.84 -2.60
N HIS A 21 10.79 -5.51 -2.68
CA HIS A 21 10.68 -4.79 -3.95
C HIS A 21 11.84 -5.12 -4.90
N ARG A 22 13.07 -5.13 -4.38
CA ARG A 22 14.26 -5.49 -5.16
C ARG A 22 14.21 -6.93 -5.66
N TYR A 23 13.83 -7.88 -4.81
CA TYR A 23 13.73 -9.29 -5.18
C TYR A 23 12.65 -9.52 -6.25
N VAL A 24 11.48 -8.92 -6.09
CA VAL A 24 10.38 -9.05 -7.05
C VAL A 24 10.75 -8.45 -8.40
N ALA A 25 11.40 -7.29 -8.43
CA ALA A 25 11.92 -6.70 -9.67
C ALA A 25 12.99 -7.60 -10.35
N PHE A 26 13.87 -8.19 -9.55
CA PHE A 26 14.84 -9.18 -10.06
C PHE A 26 14.12 -10.39 -10.66
N ARG A 27 13.13 -10.96 -9.98
CA ARG A 27 12.35 -12.12 -10.48
C ARG A 27 11.59 -11.77 -11.74
N TYR A 28 11.01 -10.58 -11.83
CA TYR A 28 10.35 -10.09 -13.04
C TYR A 28 11.32 -10.11 -14.25
N ARG A 29 12.54 -9.60 -14.08
CA ARG A 29 13.54 -9.61 -15.15
C ARG A 29 13.91 -11.03 -15.61
N ILE A 30 14.12 -11.93 -14.66
CA ILE A 30 14.42 -13.34 -14.99
C ILE A 30 13.29 -13.99 -15.79
N LEU A 31 12.04 -13.74 -15.40
CA LEU A 31 10.88 -14.35 -16.06
C LEU A 31 10.60 -13.75 -17.45
N THR A 32 10.94 -12.48 -17.66
CA THR A 32 10.64 -11.76 -18.90
C THR A 32 11.83 -11.61 -19.84
N GLY A 33 13.06 -11.97 -19.40
CA GLY A 33 14.29 -11.78 -20.15
C GLY A 33 14.71 -10.31 -20.32
N LYS A 34 14.15 -9.39 -19.52
CA LYS A 34 14.43 -7.95 -19.61
C LYS A 34 15.74 -7.57 -18.94
N SER A 35 16.39 -6.54 -19.49
CA SER A 35 17.55 -5.92 -18.86
C SER A 35 17.15 -5.10 -17.61
N TYR A 36 18.14 -4.63 -16.89
CA TYR A 36 17.93 -3.73 -15.75
C TYR A 36 17.31 -2.40 -16.21
N GLU A 37 17.90 -1.79 -17.25
CA GLU A 37 17.48 -0.52 -17.81
C GLU A 37 16.10 -0.56 -18.48
N ASP A 38 15.65 -1.73 -18.94
CA ASP A 38 14.35 -1.92 -19.56
C ASP A 38 13.25 -2.26 -18.55
N THR A 39 13.55 -2.25 -17.26
CA THR A 39 12.58 -2.61 -16.21
C THR A 39 11.81 -1.39 -15.74
N ASN A 40 10.54 -1.27 -16.15
CA ASN A 40 9.64 -0.20 -15.78
C ASN A 40 8.35 -0.81 -15.19
N ILE A 41 8.32 -1.04 -13.87
CA ILE A 41 7.24 -1.76 -13.18
C ILE A 41 6.82 -1.07 -11.89
N ILE A 42 5.63 -1.39 -11.44
CA ILE A 42 5.18 -1.06 -10.09
C ILE A 42 5.11 -2.36 -9.29
N THR A 43 5.77 -2.40 -8.14
CA THR A 43 5.68 -3.54 -7.22
C THR A 43 4.82 -3.17 -6.02
N VAL A 44 3.92 -4.06 -5.62
CA VAL A 44 2.95 -3.84 -4.54
C VAL A 44 3.08 -4.97 -3.54
N HIS A 45 3.70 -4.66 -2.39
CA HIS A 45 3.83 -5.60 -1.28
C HIS A 45 2.63 -5.42 -0.33
N LEU A 46 1.75 -6.41 -0.27
CA LEU A 46 0.56 -6.41 0.56
C LEU A 46 0.63 -7.54 1.59
N GLY A 47 0.85 -7.16 2.83
CA GLY A 47 0.86 -8.02 4.00
C GLY A 47 0.22 -7.32 5.19
N ASN A 48 0.59 -7.65 6.43
CA ASN A 48 0.20 -6.83 7.58
C ASN A 48 0.80 -5.41 7.49
N GLY A 49 2.04 -5.27 7.00
CA GLY A 49 2.58 -4.01 6.48
C GLY A 49 2.43 -3.98 4.96
N CYS A 50 2.11 -2.81 4.39
CA CYS A 50 1.90 -2.66 2.95
C CYS A 50 2.70 -1.51 2.38
N SER A 51 3.28 -1.70 1.19
CA SER A 51 3.92 -0.63 0.44
C SER A 51 3.84 -0.86 -1.07
N ALA A 52 3.92 0.23 -1.81
CA ALA A 52 4.09 0.24 -3.26
C ALA A 52 5.41 0.91 -3.62
N CYS A 53 6.03 0.49 -4.72
CA CYS A 53 7.27 1.06 -5.23
C CYS A 53 7.18 1.24 -6.74
N ALA A 54 7.50 2.44 -7.21
CA ALA A 54 7.69 2.75 -8.62
C ALA A 54 9.13 2.46 -9.00
N ILE A 55 9.33 1.58 -9.95
CA ILE A 55 10.65 1.17 -10.45
C ILE A 55 10.74 1.56 -11.91
N GLN A 56 11.61 2.49 -12.23
CA GLN A 56 11.85 2.99 -13.59
C GLN A 56 13.30 2.80 -13.96
N LYS A 57 13.54 2.19 -15.12
CA LYS A 57 14.88 1.82 -15.57
C LYS A 57 15.66 1.02 -14.52
N GLY A 58 14.96 0.09 -13.84
CA GLY A 58 15.51 -0.73 -12.76
C GLY A 58 15.65 -0.05 -11.40
N GLU A 59 15.61 1.27 -11.33
CA GLU A 59 15.81 2.05 -10.11
C GLU A 59 14.49 2.36 -9.42
N SER A 60 14.47 2.33 -8.08
CA SER A 60 13.34 2.81 -7.28
C SER A 60 13.29 4.34 -7.34
N VAL A 61 12.31 4.89 -8.06
CA VAL A 61 12.13 6.34 -8.22
C VAL A 61 11.11 6.91 -7.23
N ASN A 62 10.25 6.07 -6.66
CA ASN A 62 9.32 6.47 -5.60
C ASN A 62 8.85 5.24 -4.79
N THR A 63 8.46 5.46 -3.54
CA THR A 63 7.87 4.43 -2.68
C THR A 63 6.84 5.05 -1.74
N SER A 64 5.87 4.25 -1.30
CA SER A 64 4.74 4.75 -0.50
C SER A 64 5.07 5.00 0.97
N MET A 65 5.98 4.25 1.56
CA MET A 65 6.43 4.48 2.93
C MET A 65 7.46 5.61 2.96
N GLY A 66 7.45 6.42 4.02
CA GLY A 66 8.20 7.65 4.11
C GLY A 66 9.39 7.60 5.08
N LEU A 67 9.40 8.53 6.04
CA LEU A 67 10.38 8.57 7.14
C LEU A 67 10.27 7.31 8.00
N THR A 68 9.06 6.83 8.21
CA THR A 68 8.72 5.62 8.95
C THR A 68 7.84 4.70 8.10
N PRO A 69 7.62 3.44 8.49
CA PRO A 69 6.71 2.54 7.80
C PRO A 69 5.22 2.83 8.09
N LEU A 70 4.88 3.99 8.63
CA LEU A 70 3.49 4.41 8.88
C LEU A 70 2.86 5.07 7.66
N GLU A 71 3.62 5.93 6.94
CA GLU A 71 3.13 6.64 5.74
C GLU A 71 2.76 5.66 4.62
N GLY A 72 1.75 6.01 3.84
CA GLY A 72 1.44 5.32 2.59
C GLY A 72 0.10 4.61 2.56
N LEU A 73 0.14 3.32 2.26
CA LEU A 73 -1.04 2.47 2.17
C LEU A 73 -1.72 2.29 3.54
N VAL A 74 -3.02 2.02 3.52
CA VAL A 74 -3.69 1.44 4.68
C VAL A 74 -3.18 0.02 4.88
N MET A 75 -2.88 -0.36 6.12
CA MET A 75 -2.25 -1.63 6.46
C MET A 75 -3.10 -2.38 7.50
N GLY A 76 -2.63 -3.50 8.00
CA GLY A 76 -3.37 -4.25 9.01
C GLY A 76 -3.74 -3.42 10.24
N THR A 77 -2.75 -2.74 10.83
CA THR A 77 -2.94 -1.90 12.04
C THR A 77 -2.50 -0.46 11.87
N ARG A 78 -1.85 -0.10 10.75
CA ARG A 78 -1.35 1.25 10.48
C ARG A 78 -2.30 1.99 9.56
N GLY A 79 -2.53 3.28 9.87
CA GLY A 79 -3.48 4.11 9.14
C GLY A 79 -3.02 4.51 7.73
N GLY A 80 -1.72 4.53 7.47
CA GLY A 80 -1.17 5.10 6.24
C GLY A 80 -1.25 6.63 6.22
N ASN A 81 -1.48 7.19 5.04
CA ASN A 81 -1.60 8.65 4.88
C ASN A 81 -2.81 9.19 5.64
N ILE A 82 -2.55 10.26 6.40
CA ILE A 82 -3.54 10.96 7.20
C ILE A 82 -3.31 12.47 7.08
N ASP A 83 -4.35 13.29 7.27
CA ASP A 83 -4.19 14.72 7.44
C ASP A 83 -3.42 15.00 8.75
N PRO A 84 -2.30 15.70 8.71
CA PRO A 84 -1.52 16.02 9.91
C PRO A 84 -2.31 16.73 11.01
N SER A 85 -3.33 17.51 10.64
CA SER A 85 -4.19 18.24 11.61
C SER A 85 -5.01 17.30 12.50
N VAL A 86 -5.18 16.03 12.11
CA VAL A 86 -5.83 15.02 12.96
C VAL A 86 -5.03 14.79 14.25
N LEU A 87 -3.71 14.93 14.21
CA LEU A 87 -2.86 14.75 15.41
C LEU A 87 -3.19 15.84 16.44
N GLU A 88 -3.25 17.08 16.00
CA GLU A 88 -3.61 18.23 16.85
C GLU A 88 -5.05 18.09 17.37
N PHE A 89 -5.97 17.69 16.51
CA PHE A 89 -7.37 17.46 16.87
C PHE A 89 -7.50 16.42 17.98
N LEU A 90 -6.87 15.26 17.85
CA LEU A 90 -6.89 14.20 18.87
C LEU A 90 -6.23 14.65 20.18
N HIS A 91 -5.13 15.37 20.09
CA HIS A 91 -4.46 15.94 21.26
C HIS A 91 -5.41 16.84 22.07
N HIS A 92 -6.09 17.77 21.39
CA HIS A 92 -6.99 18.72 22.07
C HIS A 92 -8.34 18.16 22.47
N LYS A 93 -8.92 17.26 21.69
CA LYS A 93 -10.30 16.75 21.93
C LYS A 93 -10.34 15.52 22.83
N GLU A 94 -9.37 14.62 22.66
CA GLU A 94 -9.31 13.37 23.41
C GLU A 94 -8.25 13.43 24.53
N GLY A 95 -7.48 14.51 24.63
CA GLY A 95 -6.41 14.65 25.63
C GLY A 95 -5.21 13.74 25.42
N MET A 96 -5.08 13.15 24.21
CA MET A 96 -4.00 12.20 23.91
C MET A 96 -2.64 12.90 23.81
N SER A 97 -1.62 12.30 24.38
CA SER A 97 -0.23 12.67 24.13
C SER A 97 0.20 12.29 22.71
N PHE A 98 1.26 12.91 22.19
CA PHE A 98 1.81 12.53 20.87
C PHE A 98 2.25 11.06 20.81
N GLN A 99 2.74 10.48 21.93
CA GLN A 99 3.09 9.06 21.99
C GLN A 99 1.86 8.15 21.89
N GLU A 100 0.74 8.51 22.50
CA GLU A 100 -0.52 7.77 22.40
C GLU A 100 -1.09 7.86 20.98
N ILE A 101 -1.03 9.04 20.35
CA ILE A 101 -1.43 9.22 18.95
C ILE A 101 -0.56 8.39 18.00
N ASP A 102 0.76 8.39 18.18
CA ASP A 102 1.67 7.54 17.39
C ASP A 102 1.33 6.05 17.57
N ALA A 103 1.08 5.61 18.81
CA ALA A 103 0.67 4.23 19.10
C ALA A 103 -0.68 3.89 18.47
N LEU A 104 -1.66 4.80 18.52
CA LEU A 104 -2.96 4.65 17.87
C LEU A 104 -2.81 4.44 16.36
N LEU A 105 -2.04 5.31 15.70
CA LEU A 105 -1.86 5.27 14.24
C LEU A 105 -1.06 4.05 13.77
N ASN A 106 -0.15 3.54 14.58
CA ASN A 106 0.67 2.38 14.25
C ASN A 106 0.04 1.03 14.60
N LYS A 107 -0.77 0.96 15.67
CA LYS A 107 -1.18 -0.33 16.27
C LYS A 107 -2.69 -0.54 16.34
N GLN A 108 -3.50 0.51 16.21
CA GLN A 108 -4.96 0.46 16.42
C GLN A 108 -5.76 1.09 15.28
N SER A 109 -5.10 1.42 14.19
CA SER A 109 -5.68 1.99 12.97
C SER A 109 -5.74 0.96 11.83
N GLY A 110 -5.76 1.39 10.62
CA GLY A 110 -5.78 0.50 9.46
C GLY A 110 -7.03 -0.37 9.38
N LEU A 111 -6.87 -1.60 8.89
CA LEU A 111 -7.96 -2.57 8.78
C LEU A 111 -8.60 -2.84 10.14
N LEU A 112 -7.79 -3.05 11.18
CA LEU A 112 -8.26 -3.26 12.55
C LEU A 112 -9.09 -2.09 13.04
N GLY A 113 -8.60 -0.87 12.90
CA GLY A 113 -9.27 0.34 13.39
C GLY A 113 -10.59 0.62 12.68
N VAL A 114 -10.64 0.45 11.36
CA VAL A 114 -11.84 0.68 10.54
C VAL A 114 -12.90 -0.41 10.78
N SER A 115 -12.49 -1.66 10.75
CA SER A 115 -13.42 -2.79 10.98
C SER A 115 -13.85 -2.89 12.45
N GLY A 116 -12.94 -2.62 13.38
CA GLY A 116 -13.12 -2.90 14.81
C GLY A 116 -13.18 -4.38 15.14
N LEU A 117 -12.75 -5.23 14.21
CA LEU A 117 -12.83 -6.69 14.31
C LEU A 117 -11.44 -7.31 14.32
N THR A 118 -10.75 -7.19 13.19
CA THR A 118 -9.47 -7.87 12.96
C THR A 118 -8.61 -7.10 11.95
N ASN A 119 -7.32 -7.40 11.92
CA ASN A 119 -6.40 -6.96 10.86
C ASN A 119 -6.14 -8.06 9.81
N ASP A 120 -6.74 -9.23 9.95
CA ASP A 120 -6.60 -10.32 8.97
C ASP A 120 -7.57 -10.11 7.80
N MET A 121 -7.02 -9.93 6.60
CA MET A 121 -7.81 -9.71 5.39
C MET A 121 -8.75 -10.89 5.07
N ARG A 122 -8.37 -12.11 5.39
CA ARG A 122 -9.19 -13.31 5.13
C ARG A 122 -10.45 -13.29 5.97
N GLU A 123 -10.30 -12.98 7.26
CA GLU A 123 -11.42 -12.84 8.18
C GLU A 123 -12.34 -11.68 7.77
N LEU A 124 -11.77 -10.53 7.35
CA LEU A 124 -12.58 -9.40 6.87
C LEU A 124 -13.39 -9.72 5.61
N LEU A 125 -12.80 -10.45 4.65
CA LEU A 125 -13.52 -10.90 3.46
C LEU A 125 -14.62 -11.92 3.80
N GLU A 126 -14.41 -12.76 4.81
CA GLU A 126 -15.41 -13.70 5.30
C GLU A 126 -16.56 -12.96 6.01
N GLU A 127 -16.25 -12.02 6.91
CA GLU A 127 -17.25 -11.19 7.60
C GLU A 127 -18.10 -10.37 6.61
N GLU A 128 -17.47 -9.81 5.58
CA GLU A 128 -18.20 -9.12 4.51
C GLU A 128 -19.15 -10.06 3.78
N ARG A 129 -18.68 -11.25 3.40
CA ARG A 129 -19.42 -12.20 2.56
C ARG A 129 -20.52 -12.92 3.33
N VAL A 130 -20.23 -13.42 4.54
CA VAL A 130 -21.12 -14.28 5.33
C VAL A 130 -22.04 -13.46 6.20
N HIS A 131 -21.49 -12.48 6.90
CA HIS A 131 -22.23 -11.68 7.88
C HIS A 131 -22.69 -10.32 7.34
N GLN A 132 -22.31 -9.97 6.10
CA GLN A 132 -22.59 -8.67 5.45
C GLN A 132 -22.17 -7.48 6.34
N ASP A 133 -21.08 -7.66 7.09
CA ASP A 133 -20.58 -6.64 7.99
C ASP A 133 -20.11 -5.41 7.21
N ARG A 134 -20.75 -4.27 7.51
CA ARG A 134 -20.50 -3.00 6.81
C ARG A 134 -19.12 -2.44 7.11
N ARG A 135 -18.59 -2.65 8.30
CA ARG A 135 -17.28 -2.11 8.70
C ARG A 135 -16.15 -2.96 8.11
N ALA A 136 -16.31 -4.28 8.06
CA ALA A 136 -15.39 -5.17 7.35
C ALA A 136 -15.34 -4.81 5.86
N ARG A 137 -16.49 -4.66 5.21
CA ARG A 137 -16.57 -4.19 3.83
C ARG A 137 -15.88 -2.84 3.62
N LEU A 138 -16.17 -1.85 4.47
CA LEU A 138 -15.55 -0.52 4.39
C LEU A 138 -14.02 -0.60 4.52
N ALA A 139 -13.52 -1.42 5.44
CA ALA A 139 -12.09 -1.61 5.63
C ALA A 139 -11.41 -2.18 4.38
N VAL A 140 -12.02 -3.19 3.76
CA VAL A 140 -11.53 -3.79 2.50
C VAL A 140 -11.59 -2.78 1.34
N GLU A 141 -12.68 -2.03 1.22
CA GLU A 141 -12.84 -1.00 0.18
C GLU A 141 -11.78 0.11 0.31
N ILE A 142 -11.55 0.63 1.52
CA ILE A 142 -10.51 1.65 1.80
C ILE A 142 -9.12 1.10 1.46
N PHE A 143 -8.83 -0.13 1.84
CA PHE A 143 -7.56 -0.79 1.53
C PHE A 143 -7.31 -0.84 0.02
N CYS A 144 -8.27 -1.38 -0.73
CA CYS A 144 -8.16 -1.49 -2.20
C CYS A 144 -8.06 -0.12 -2.87
N LEU A 145 -8.88 0.86 -2.45
CA LEU A 145 -8.87 2.22 -2.98
C LEU A 145 -7.51 2.90 -2.74
N ARG A 146 -6.91 2.72 -1.56
CA ARG A 146 -5.60 3.31 -1.28
C ARG A 146 -4.49 2.70 -2.14
N VAL A 147 -4.52 1.39 -2.40
CA VAL A 147 -3.60 0.76 -3.36
C VAL A 147 -3.79 1.34 -4.75
N LYS A 148 -5.05 1.44 -5.22
CA LYS A 148 -5.38 2.03 -6.52
C LYS A 148 -4.87 3.47 -6.67
N HIS A 149 -4.97 4.31 -5.64
CA HIS A 149 -4.42 5.67 -5.63
C HIS A 149 -2.91 5.68 -5.91
N TYR A 150 -2.16 4.80 -5.26
CA TYR A 150 -0.71 4.71 -5.48
C TYR A 150 -0.38 4.18 -6.87
N LEU A 151 -1.12 3.21 -7.38
CA LEU A 151 -0.96 2.73 -8.77
C LEU A 151 -1.17 3.88 -9.75
N GLY A 152 -2.27 4.64 -9.63
CA GLY A 152 -2.54 5.81 -10.48
C GLY A 152 -1.44 6.87 -10.40
N THR A 153 -0.98 7.18 -9.18
CA THR A 153 0.12 8.14 -8.96
C THR A 153 1.40 7.70 -9.67
N TYR A 154 1.77 6.43 -9.54
CA TYR A 154 3.02 5.91 -10.11
C TYR A 154 2.94 5.73 -11.63
N LEU A 155 1.79 5.32 -12.15
CA LEU A 155 1.57 5.28 -13.60
C LEU A 155 1.70 6.67 -14.22
N ALA A 156 1.14 7.70 -13.58
CA ALA A 156 1.28 9.08 -14.04
C ALA A 156 2.74 9.57 -13.94
N GLN A 157 3.42 9.29 -12.82
CA GLN A 157 4.81 9.70 -12.60
C GLN A 157 5.79 9.06 -13.60
N MET A 158 5.58 7.77 -13.92
CA MET A 158 6.46 6.99 -14.80
C MET A 158 6.09 7.10 -16.28
N ASN A 159 5.00 7.77 -16.61
CA ASN A 159 4.37 7.75 -17.95
C ASN A 159 4.00 6.33 -18.39
N GLY A 160 3.40 5.57 -17.47
CA GLY A 160 3.04 4.17 -17.66
C GLY A 160 3.99 3.19 -16.97
N ALA A 161 3.60 1.95 -16.93
CA ALA A 161 4.41 0.83 -16.45
C ALA A 161 4.06 -0.43 -17.25
N GLU A 162 5.04 -1.32 -17.42
CA GLU A 162 4.85 -2.57 -18.19
C GLU A 162 4.10 -3.63 -17.40
N ALA A 163 4.24 -3.59 -16.07
CA ALA A 163 3.60 -4.52 -15.18
C ALA A 163 3.34 -3.92 -13.79
N ILE A 164 2.29 -4.42 -13.16
CA ILE A 164 2.05 -4.29 -11.73
C ILE A 164 2.27 -5.66 -11.13
N VAL A 165 3.21 -5.77 -10.19
CA VAL A 165 3.57 -7.06 -9.59
C VAL A 165 3.14 -7.08 -8.13
N PHE A 166 2.17 -7.92 -7.83
CA PHE A 166 1.68 -8.14 -6.46
C PHE A 166 2.56 -9.15 -5.73
N THR A 167 2.86 -8.86 -4.46
CA THR A 167 3.63 -9.72 -3.56
C THR A 167 3.19 -9.52 -2.11
N GLY A 168 3.79 -10.27 -1.18
CA GLY A 168 3.34 -10.33 0.21
C GLY A 168 2.12 -11.23 0.37
N GLY A 169 1.81 -11.60 1.60
CA GLY A 169 0.80 -12.63 1.89
C GLY A 169 -0.57 -12.35 1.27
N ILE A 170 -1.06 -11.10 1.33
CA ILE A 170 -2.33 -10.70 0.72
C ILE A 170 -2.18 -10.60 -0.80
N GLY A 171 -1.10 -9.98 -1.28
CA GLY A 171 -0.88 -9.76 -2.71
C GLY A 171 -0.77 -11.05 -3.50
N GLU A 172 -0.09 -12.06 -2.96
CA GLU A 172 0.05 -13.38 -3.57
C GLU A 172 -1.21 -14.23 -3.46
N ASN A 173 -1.81 -14.29 -2.26
CA ASN A 173 -2.81 -15.32 -1.96
C ASN A 173 -4.26 -14.83 -2.02
N SER A 174 -4.52 -13.55 -2.36
CA SER A 174 -5.89 -13.05 -2.48
C SER A 174 -6.23 -12.59 -3.90
N PRO A 175 -6.74 -13.50 -4.76
CA PRO A 175 -7.26 -13.13 -6.07
C PRO A 175 -8.32 -12.05 -6.02
N GLU A 176 -9.16 -12.08 -5.00
CA GLU A 176 -10.22 -11.09 -4.78
C GLU A 176 -9.67 -9.68 -4.56
N ILE A 177 -8.65 -9.53 -3.74
CA ILE A 177 -8.03 -8.22 -3.50
C ILE A 177 -7.35 -7.70 -4.77
N ARG A 178 -6.62 -8.54 -5.52
CA ARG A 178 -6.03 -8.14 -6.80
C ARG A 178 -7.09 -7.68 -7.78
N ALA A 179 -8.20 -8.41 -7.88
CA ALA A 179 -9.32 -8.05 -8.75
C ALA A 179 -9.97 -6.71 -8.33
N ARG A 180 -10.23 -6.51 -7.03
CA ARG A 180 -10.81 -5.27 -6.51
C ARG A 180 -9.89 -4.06 -6.72
N VAL A 181 -8.58 -4.24 -6.53
CA VAL A 181 -7.58 -3.18 -6.77
C VAL A 181 -7.56 -2.76 -8.24
N CYS A 182 -7.59 -3.72 -9.16
CA CYS A 182 -7.51 -3.45 -10.60
C CYS A 182 -8.86 -3.15 -11.27
N LYS A 183 -9.97 -3.26 -10.54
CA LYS A 183 -11.30 -2.97 -11.07
C LYS A 183 -11.39 -1.54 -11.61
N ASP A 184 -12.04 -1.35 -12.76
CA ASP A 184 -12.26 -0.04 -13.41
C ASP A 184 -10.93 0.73 -13.66
N MET A 185 -9.88 0.00 -14.09
CA MET A 185 -8.58 0.56 -14.50
C MET A 185 -8.23 0.22 -15.96
N ASP A 186 -9.18 -0.30 -16.73
CA ASP A 186 -9.06 -0.66 -18.14
C ASP A 186 -8.66 0.52 -19.03
N PHE A 187 -9.10 1.72 -18.71
CA PHE A 187 -8.68 2.96 -19.40
C PHE A 187 -7.16 3.25 -19.27
N LEU A 188 -6.48 2.62 -18.31
CA LEU A 188 -5.01 2.64 -18.15
C LEU A 188 -4.34 1.39 -18.74
N GLY A 189 -5.10 0.55 -19.44
CA GLY A 189 -4.60 -0.71 -19.99
C GLY A 189 -4.42 -1.82 -18.94
N ILE A 190 -4.99 -1.66 -17.75
CA ILE A 190 -4.90 -2.64 -16.68
C ILE A 190 -6.16 -3.49 -16.68
N ALA A 191 -6.01 -4.76 -17.05
CA ALA A 191 -7.07 -5.74 -16.99
C ALA A 191 -6.56 -7.03 -16.33
N ILE A 192 -7.40 -7.65 -15.51
CA ILE A 192 -7.13 -8.96 -14.92
C ILE A 192 -7.91 -10.03 -15.69
N ASP A 193 -7.21 -11.07 -16.11
CA ASP A 193 -7.83 -12.30 -16.57
C ASP A 193 -8.36 -13.08 -15.36
N PRO A 194 -9.66 -13.28 -15.20
CA PRO A 194 -10.23 -13.93 -14.02
C PRO A 194 -9.73 -15.35 -13.80
N ALA A 195 -9.53 -16.13 -14.87
CA ALA A 195 -9.07 -17.51 -14.76
C ALA A 195 -7.62 -17.58 -14.28
N ARG A 196 -6.74 -16.78 -14.88
CA ARG A 196 -5.32 -16.70 -14.48
C ARG A 196 -5.12 -16.08 -13.10
N ASN A 197 -6.03 -15.21 -12.68
CA ASN A 197 -5.96 -14.61 -11.36
C ASN A 197 -6.26 -15.60 -10.23
N GLN A 198 -6.95 -16.70 -10.52
CA GLN A 198 -7.26 -17.76 -9.54
C GLN A 198 -6.16 -18.81 -9.43
N ALA A 199 -5.22 -18.85 -10.37
CA ALA A 199 -4.15 -19.85 -10.46
C ALA A 199 -3.06 -19.66 -9.40
#